data_4060ee38e25497b61be9615a3c03c8fc
#
_entry.id   4060ee38e25497b61be9615a3c03c8fc
#
_cell.length_a   1.000
_cell.length_b   1.000
_cell.length_c   1.000
_cell.angle_alpha   90.00
_cell.angle_beta   90.00
_cell.angle_gamma   90.00
#
_symmetry.space_group_name_H-M   'P 1'
#
loop_
_entity.id
_entity.type
_entity.pdbx_description
1 polymer ?
#
loop_
_entity_poly.entity_id
_entity_poly.type
_entity_poly.pdbx_seq_one_letter_code
_entity_poly.pdbx_strand_id
1 'polypeptide(L)'
;MTTGADLLGLSPVMPVVVLDDADDAVPTARALLAGGIGVIELTLRTPAALASIERIAAEVPEIVIGAGTVTAPEHAKQAAAAGAKFLVTPGCTDSVLDAAFDTGLPFLPGASTVSEAMRLAERGLTALKFFPAEASGGVAYLKSIGGPLPGLRFCPTGGITVKTAPDYLALSTVGCIGGSWLTPKDALAAKDFGKIEALAAEASQL
;
A
#
# COMPACT_ATOMS: atom_id res chain seq x y z
N MET A 1 -5.08 13.21 -13.33
CA MET A 1 -5.20 12.82 -11.91
C MET A 1 -4.86 11.34 -11.82
N THR A 2 -3.99 10.97 -10.92
CA THR A 2 -3.67 9.56 -10.63
C THR A 2 -4.91 8.90 -10.04
N THR A 3 -5.26 7.72 -10.51
CA THR A 3 -6.39 6.92 -10.00
C THR A 3 -5.87 5.78 -9.13
N GLY A 4 -6.76 5.07 -8.41
CA GLY A 4 -6.37 3.84 -7.71
C GLY A 4 -5.77 2.79 -8.65
N ALA A 5 -6.22 2.73 -9.90
CA ALA A 5 -5.67 1.84 -10.91
C ALA A 5 -4.23 2.21 -11.30
N ASP A 6 -3.93 3.50 -11.39
CA ASP A 6 -2.57 3.98 -11.71
C ASP A 6 -1.59 3.62 -10.59
N LEU A 7 -2.04 3.62 -9.31
CA LEU A 7 -1.22 3.20 -8.17
C LEU A 7 -0.73 1.76 -8.29
N LEU A 8 -1.56 0.87 -8.83
CA LEU A 8 -1.23 -0.54 -9.00
C LEU A 8 -0.14 -0.79 -10.08
N GLY A 9 0.14 0.20 -10.90
CA GLY A 9 1.15 0.13 -11.97
C GLY A 9 2.50 0.77 -11.60
N LEU A 10 2.63 1.39 -10.42
CA LEU A 10 3.85 2.13 -10.05
C LEU A 10 5.05 1.22 -9.74
N SER A 11 4.78 0.03 -9.19
CA SER A 11 5.81 -0.94 -8.83
C SER A 11 5.17 -2.32 -8.66
N PRO A 12 5.87 -3.43 -8.92
CA PRO A 12 5.35 -4.77 -8.61
C PRO A 12 5.09 -4.97 -7.11
N VAL A 13 5.85 -4.30 -6.27
CA VAL A 13 5.66 -4.32 -4.81
C VAL A 13 5.46 -2.92 -4.27
N MET A 14 4.38 -2.71 -3.53
CA MET A 14 4.13 -1.50 -2.72
C MET A 14 4.65 -1.78 -1.30
N PRO A 15 5.75 -1.14 -0.85
CA PRO A 15 6.25 -1.32 0.50
C PRO A 15 5.23 -0.87 1.55
N VAL A 16 4.93 -1.75 2.51
CA VAL A 16 4.07 -1.45 3.67
C VAL A 16 4.98 -1.20 4.86
N VAL A 17 5.18 0.08 5.17
CA VAL A 17 6.22 0.55 6.08
C VAL A 17 5.62 0.95 7.43
N VAL A 18 6.31 0.58 8.50
CA VAL A 18 6.04 1.01 9.88
C VAL A 18 7.30 1.68 10.41
N LEU A 19 7.22 2.94 10.78
CA LEU A 19 8.33 3.69 11.38
C LEU A 19 7.97 4.11 12.80
N ASP A 20 8.86 3.85 13.73
CA ASP A 20 8.72 4.28 15.14
C ASP A 20 9.37 5.66 15.37
N ASP A 21 10.26 6.08 14.47
CA ASP A 21 10.96 7.37 14.50
C ASP A 21 10.80 8.08 13.15
N ALA A 22 10.40 9.35 13.17
CA ALA A 22 10.27 10.17 11.98
C ALA A 22 11.62 10.53 11.35
N ASP A 23 12.72 10.43 12.08
CA ASP A 23 14.07 10.67 11.55
C ASP A 23 14.49 9.57 10.56
N ASP A 24 13.91 8.38 10.64
CA ASP A 24 14.16 7.28 9.70
C ASP A 24 13.35 7.40 8.39
N ALA A 25 12.41 8.34 8.31
CA ALA A 25 11.46 8.45 7.19
C ALA A 25 12.17 8.77 5.85
N VAL A 26 12.93 9.84 5.82
CA VAL A 26 13.64 10.29 4.60
C VAL A 26 14.71 9.30 4.17
N PRO A 27 15.59 8.78 5.06
CA PRO A 27 16.55 7.75 4.67
C PRO A 27 15.91 6.48 4.13
N THR A 28 14.78 6.01 4.73
CA THR A 28 14.04 4.85 4.25
C THR A 28 13.46 5.09 2.85
N ALA A 29 12.81 6.24 2.63
CA ALA A 29 12.26 6.60 1.33
C ALA A 29 13.33 6.68 0.24
N ARG A 30 14.48 7.27 0.54
CA ARG A 30 15.62 7.35 -0.39
C ARG A 30 16.20 5.98 -0.72
N ALA A 31 16.32 5.08 0.28
CA ALA A 31 16.80 3.72 0.06
C ALA A 31 15.84 2.91 -0.84
N LEU A 32 14.53 3.01 -0.61
CA LEU A 32 13.52 2.38 -1.48
C LEU A 32 13.61 2.92 -2.91
N LEU A 33 13.72 4.23 -3.06
CA LEU A 33 13.83 4.88 -4.38
C LEU A 33 15.12 4.47 -5.11
N ALA A 34 16.26 4.41 -4.40
CA ALA A 34 17.54 3.98 -4.96
C ALA A 34 17.48 2.50 -5.43
N GLY A 35 16.71 1.65 -4.73
CA GLY A 35 16.41 0.29 -5.15
C GLY A 35 15.35 0.16 -6.26
N GLY A 36 14.87 1.28 -6.84
CA GLY A 36 13.92 1.28 -7.95
C GLY A 36 12.44 1.23 -7.56
N ILE A 37 12.10 1.40 -6.29
CA ILE A 37 10.71 1.44 -5.79
C ILE A 37 10.27 2.90 -5.64
N GLY A 38 9.41 3.38 -6.54
CA GLY A 38 8.93 4.76 -6.58
C GLY A 38 7.65 5.04 -5.78
N VAL A 39 7.19 4.11 -4.95
CA VAL A 39 5.96 4.22 -4.15
C VAL A 39 6.18 3.67 -2.74
N ILE A 40 5.48 4.22 -1.75
CA ILE A 40 5.55 3.77 -0.35
C ILE A 40 4.19 3.93 0.34
N GLU A 41 3.67 2.88 0.96
CA GLU A 41 2.54 2.92 1.89
C GLU A 41 3.09 3.02 3.31
N LEU A 42 3.06 4.21 3.93
CA LEU A 42 3.44 4.40 5.33
C LEU A 42 2.21 4.28 6.22
N THR A 43 2.25 3.34 7.17
CA THR A 43 1.08 2.98 7.95
C THR A 43 0.90 3.89 9.17
N LEU A 44 -0.35 4.31 9.44
CA LEU A 44 -0.73 5.10 10.63
C LEU A 44 -0.82 4.24 11.90
N ARG A 45 0.24 3.44 12.16
CA ARG A 45 0.30 2.50 13.30
C ARG A 45 1.15 3.02 14.46
N THR A 46 1.87 4.11 14.26
CA THR A 46 2.77 4.69 15.25
C THR A 46 2.52 6.19 15.38
N PRO A 47 2.86 6.79 16.52
CA PRO A 47 2.77 8.25 16.68
C PRO A 47 3.65 9.05 15.69
N ALA A 48 4.73 8.44 15.19
CA ALA A 48 5.64 9.09 14.25
C ALA A 48 5.10 9.15 12.80
N ALA A 49 4.00 8.44 12.50
CA ALA A 49 3.58 8.20 11.12
C ALA A 49 3.25 9.48 10.33
N LEU A 50 2.46 10.39 10.89
CA LEU A 50 2.09 11.63 10.20
C LEU A 50 3.30 12.53 9.94
N ALA A 51 4.16 12.70 10.93
CA ALA A 51 5.41 13.46 10.77
C ALA A 51 6.35 12.81 9.73
N SER A 52 6.37 11.48 9.67
CA SER A 52 7.13 10.75 8.65
C SER A 52 6.58 11.00 7.24
N ILE A 53 5.25 11.01 7.06
CA ILE A 53 4.61 11.31 5.77
C ILE A 53 4.95 12.74 5.35
N GLU A 54 4.83 13.71 6.26
CA GLU A 54 5.14 15.11 6.00
C GLU A 54 6.59 15.31 5.53
N ARG A 55 7.54 14.68 6.22
CA ARG A 55 8.96 14.75 5.87
C ARG A 55 9.25 14.10 4.52
N ILE A 56 8.71 12.93 4.24
CA ILE A 56 8.91 12.29 2.93
C ILE A 56 8.31 13.15 1.82
N ALA A 57 7.09 13.67 2.00
CA ALA A 57 6.43 14.52 1.02
C ALA A 57 7.21 15.80 0.70
N ALA A 58 7.90 16.36 1.70
CA ALA A 58 8.69 17.59 1.56
C ALA A 58 10.10 17.34 1.00
N GLU A 59 10.77 16.24 1.41
CA GLU A 59 12.20 16.06 1.20
C GLU A 59 12.54 15.00 0.13
N VAL A 60 11.56 14.16 -0.27
CA VAL A 60 11.73 13.10 -1.30
C VAL A 60 10.54 13.13 -2.26
N PRO A 61 10.31 14.22 -3.01
CA PRO A 61 9.15 14.39 -3.88
C PRO A 61 9.09 13.41 -5.04
N GLU A 62 10.17 12.69 -5.32
CA GLU A 62 10.26 11.68 -6.39
C GLU A 62 9.54 10.37 -6.02
N ILE A 63 9.34 10.09 -4.72
CA ILE A 63 8.59 8.91 -4.28
C ILE A 63 7.11 9.26 -4.05
N VAL A 64 6.21 8.41 -4.51
CA VAL A 64 4.77 8.59 -4.27
C VAL A 64 4.45 8.06 -2.86
N ILE A 65 4.36 8.98 -1.88
CA ILE A 65 4.04 8.64 -0.49
C ILE A 65 2.54 8.53 -0.28
N GLY A 66 2.07 7.41 0.28
CA GLY A 66 0.69 7.21 0.70
C GLY A 66 0.57 6.85 2.17
N ALA A 67 -0.61 7.07 2.73
CA ALA A 67 -0.96 6.68 4.09
C ALA A 67 -1.72 5.35 4.09
N GLY A 68 -1.17 4.36 4.79
CA GLY A 68 -1.82 3.08 5.05
C GLY A 68 -2.44 2.99 6.44
N THR A 69 -3.27 1.97 6.65
CA THR A 69 -3.97 1.75 7.92
C THR A 69 -4.92 2.92 8.27
N VAL A 70 -5.53 3.53 7.24
CA VAL A 70 -6.59 4.53 7.43
C VAL A 70 -7.85 3.81 7.89
N THR A 71 -8.20 3.95 9.18
CA THR A 71 -9.29 3.19 9.84
C THR A 71 -10.37 4.10 10.43
N ALA A 72 -10.22 5.41 10.29
CA ALA A 72 -11.19 6.40 10.74
C ALA A 72 -11.25 7.58 9.74
N PRO A 73 -12.38 8.29 9.67
CA PRO A 73 -12.51 9.50 8.84
C PRO A 73 -11.43 10.55 9.08
N GLU A 74 -11.05 10.73 10.33
CA GLU A 74 -10.02 11.70 10.73
C GLU A 74 -8.64 11.33 10.19
N HIS A 75 -8.31 10.04 10.11
CA HIS A 75 -7.04 9.58 9.52
C HIS A 75 -6.90 10.01 8.05
N ALA A 76 -7.98 9.97 7.27
CA ALA A 76 -7.94 10.40 5.88
C ALA A 76 -7.59 11.89 5.75
N LYS A 77 -8.22 12.74 6.57
CA LYS A 77 -7.98 14.20 6.61
C LYS A 77 -6.55 14.52 7.07
N GLN A 78 -6.09 13.87 8.15
CA GLN A 78 -4.75 14.08 8.69
C GLN A 78 -3.67 13.63 7.69
N ALA A 79 -3.86 12.49 7.02
CA ALA A 79 -2.94 12.00 6.01
C ALA A 79 -2.85 12.96 4.81
N ALA A 80 -3.99 13.47 4.32
CA ALA A 80 -4.03 14.45 3.25
C ALA A 80 -3.32 15.75 3.64
N ALA A 81 -3.55 16.24 4.86
CA ALA A 81 -2.89 17.44 5.40
C ALA A 81 -1.37 17.25 5.55
N ALA A 82 -0.90 16.05 5.91
CA ALA A 82 0.51 15.68 5.99
C ALA A 82 1.18 15.50 4.60
N GLY A 83 0.43 15.64 3.50
CA GLY A 83 0.98 15.59 2.14
C GLY A 83 0.95 14.21 1.48
N ALA A 84 0.22 13.23 2.05
CA ALA A 84 -0.01 11.94 1.39
C ALA A 84 -0.60 12.14 -0.01
N LYS A 85 -0.17 11.32 -0.95
CA LYS A 85 -0.64 11.34 -2.35
C LYS A 85 -1.69 10.29 -2.65
N PHE A 86 -1.89 9.31 -1.77
CA PHE A 86 -2.93 8.30 -1.82
C PHE A 86 -3.24 7.75 -0.44
N LEU A 87 -4.39 7.06 -0.33
CA LEU A 87 -4.85 6.44 0.91
C LEU A 87 -5.04 4.94 0.72
N VAL A 88 -4.78 4.17 1.78
CA VAL A 88 -5.01 2.72 1.81
C VAL A 88 -5.66 2.32 3.12
N THR A 89 -6.72 1.51 3.06
CA THR A 89 -7.41 1.01 4.25
C THR A 89 -7.27 -0.51 4.38
N PRO A 90 -7.30 -1.08 5.58
CA PRO A 90 -7.32 -2.55 5.76
C PRO A 90 -8.68 -3.18 5.45
N GLY A 91 -9.74 -2.48 5.68
CA GLY A 91 -11.14 -2.72 5.35
C GLY A 91 -11.80 -1.37 5.11
N CYS A 92 -13.05 -1.30 4.69
CA CYS A 92 -13.68 -0.03 4.36
C CYS A 92 -15.12 0.04 4.87
N THR A 93 -15.37 0.95 5.83
CA THR A 93 -16.73 1.35 6.23
C THR A 93 -17.19 2.54 5.40
N ASP A 94 -18.50 2.77 5.35
CA ASP A 94 -19.06 3.90 4.56
C ASP A 94 -18.50 5.24 5.02
N SER A 95 -18.34 5.46 6.32
CA SER A 95 -17.79 6.71 6.87
C SER A 95 -16.33 6.95 6.48
N VAL A 96 -15.50 5.90 6.44
CA VAL A 96 -14.10 5.98 5.98
C VAL A 96 -14.04 6.21 4.48
N LEU A 97 -14.93 5.54 3.73
CA LEU A 97 -15.04 5.70 2.29
C LEU A 97 -15.42 7.13 1.89
N ASP A 98 -16.45 7.69 2.52
CA ASP A 98 -16.89 9.06 2.25
C ASP A 98 -15.79 10.07 2.61
N ALA A 99 -15.12 9.90 3.76
CA ALA A 99 -14.02 10.78 4.13
C ALA A 99 -12.80 10.65 3.19
N ALA A 100 -12.54 9.47 2.64
CA ALA A 100 -11.48 9.30 1.64
C ALA A 100 -11.84 10.02 0.33
N PHE A 101 -13.08 9.92 -0.14
CA PHE A 101 -13.56 10.67 -1.31
C PHE A 101 -13.45 12.19 -1.10
N ASP A 102 -13.79 12.69 0.09
CA ASP A 102 -13.73 14.12 0.42
C ASP A 102 -12.29 14.68 0.31
N THR A 103 -11.26 13.84 0.46
CA THR A 103 -9.86 14.28 0.27
C THR A 103 -9.49 14.52 -1.20
N GLY A 104 -10.23 13.92 -2.13
CA GLY A 104 -9.89 13.92 -3.56
C GLY A 104 -8.63 13.10 -3.92
N LEU A 105 -8.04 12.39 -2.96
CA LEU A 105 -6.86 11.56 -3.19
C LEU A 105 -7.23 10.21 -3.83
N PRO A 106 -6.34 9.62 -4.65
CA PRO A 106 -6.43 8.22 -5.04
C PRO A 106 -6.57 7.31 -3.84
N PHE A 107 -7.35 6.24 -3.97
CA PHE A 107 -7.71 5.41 -2.84
C PHE A 107 -7.69 3.92 -3.18
N LEU A 108 -7.08 3.10 -2.33
CA LEU A 108 -7.12 1.64 -2.36
C LEU A 108 -7.88 1.11 -1.12
N PRO A 109 -9.19 0.97 -1.21
CA PRO A 109 -9.98 0.44 -0.10
C PRO A 109 -9.74 -1.05 0.09
N GLY A 110 -9.71 -1.48 1.36
CA GLY A 110 -9.56 -2.88 1.75
C GLY A 110 -10.85 -3.67 1.59
N ALA A 111 -10.74 -4.89 1.06
CA ALA A 111 -11.78 -5.90 1.02
C ALA A 111 -11.16 -7.28 1.24
N SER A 112 -11.90 -8.19 1.88
CA SER A 112 -11.54 -9.59 2.06
C SER A 112 -12.63 -10.56 1.57
N THR A 113 -13.79 -10.05 1.21
CA THR A 113 -14.93 -10.84 0.73
C THR A 113 -15.46 -10.32 -0.61
N VAL A 114 -16.14 -11.21 -1.36
CA VAL A 114 -16.82 -10.86 -2.61
C VAL A 114 -17.82 -9.72 -2.41
N SER A 115 -18.61 -9.75 -1.34
CA SER A 115 -19.63 -8.73 -1.06
C SER A 115 -19.01 -7.36 -0.77
N GLU A 116 -17.91 -7.31 -0.03
CA GLU A 116 -17.17 -6.06 0.19
C GLU A 116 -16.62 -5.50 -1.12
N ALA A 117 -16.02 -6.36 -1.95
CA ALA A 117 -15.50 -5.95 -3.25
C ALA A 117 -16.62 -5.43 -4.18
N MET A 118 -17.80 -6.06 -4.20
CA MET A 118 -18.96 -5.61 -4.96
C MET A 118 -19.46 -4.24 -4.47
N ARG A 119 -19.59 -4.03 -3.16
CA ARG A 119 -19.98 -2.71 -2.60
C ARG A 119 -19.03 -1.60 -3.03
N LEU A 120 -17.74 -1.86 -3.03
CA LEU A 120 -16.74 -0.87 -3.46
C LEU A 120 -16.82 -0.61 -4.98
N ALA A 121 -17.09 -1.66 -5.77
CA ALA A 121 -17.30 -1.53 -7.21
C ALA A 121 -18.54 -0.68 -7.54
N GLU A 122 -19.64 -0.84 -6.80
CA GLU A 122 -20.85 -0.02 -6.92
C GLU A 122 -20.59 1.48 -6.64
N ARG A 123 -19.56 1.78 -5.84
CA ARG A 123 -19.09 3.16 -5.57
C ARG A 123 -18.03 3.63 -6.58
N GLY A 124 -17.81 2.89 -7.67
CA GLY A 124 -16.90 3.26 -8.75
C GLY A 124 -15.41 2.90 -8.50
N LEU A 125 -15.12 2.14 -7.44
CA LEU A 125 -13.76 1.74 -7.08
C LEU A 125 -13.43 0.37 -7.69
N THR A 126 -12.51 0.34 -8.63
CA THR A 126 -12.10 -0.88 -9.35
C THR A 126 -10.71 -1.38 -8.96
N ALA A 127 -9.95 -0.58 -8.22
CA ALA A 127 -8.65 -0.94 -7.65
C ALA A 127 -8.79 -1.07 -6.13
N LEU A 128 -8.52 -2.25 -5.59
CA LEU A 128 -8.79 -2.60 -4.19
C LEU A 128 -7.55 -3.20 -3.53
N LYS A 129 -7.41 -3.00 -2.22
CA LYS A 129 -6.51 -3.80 -1.40
C LYS A 129 -7.22 -5.09 -1.00
N PHE A 130 -6.60 -6.25 -1.24
CA PHE A 130 -7.07 -7.52 -0.68
C PHE A 130 -6.31 -7.83 0.61
N PHE A 131 -7.00 -7.79 1.76
CA PHE A 131 -6.35 -7.90 3.07
C PHE A 131 -7.27 -8.56 4.11
N PRO A 132 -6.72 -9.46 4.96
CA PRO A 132 -5.36 -10.00 4.96
C PRO A 132 -5.21 -11.15 3.94
N ALA A 133 -4.30 -11.04 2.97
CA ALA A 133 -4.29 -11.89 1.78
C ALA A 133 -4.16 -13.39 2.08
N GLU A 134 -3.08 -13.81 2.74
CA GLU A 134 -2.87 -15.24 3.04
C GLU A 134 -3.96 -15.82 3.94
N ALA A 135 -4.34 -15.10 4.99
CA ALA A 135 -5.37 -15.55 5.94
C ALA A 135 -6.78 -15.63 5.33
N SER A 136 -7.03 -14.88 4.24
CA SER A 136 -8.31 -14.86 3.54
C SER A 136 -8.39 -15.83 2.35
N GLY A 137 -7.40 -16.72 2.19
CA GLY A 137 -7.41 -17.77 1.17
C GLY A 137 -6.43 -17.52 0.00
N GLY A 138 -5.66 -16.46 0.03
CA GLY A 138 -4.49 -16.24 -0.82
C GLY A 138 -4.78 -16.25 -2.32
N VAL A 139 -3.81 -16.77 -3.07
CA VAL A 139 -3.86 -16.89 -4.53
C VAL A 139 -5.10 -17.67 -5.02
N ALA A 140 -5.45 -18.76 -4.32
CA ALA A 140 -6.59 -19.59 -4.70
C ALA A 140 -7.92 -18.82 -4.62
N TYR A 141 -8.10 -18.01 -3.58
CA TYR A 141 -9.28 -17.18 -3.43
C TYR A 141 -9.34 -16.09 -4.51
N LEU A 142 -8.26 -15.32 -4.72
CA LEU A 142 -8.22 -14.27 -5.75
C LEU A 142 -8.47 -14.81 -7.16
N LYS A 143 -7.91 -15.99 -7.48
CA LYS A 143 -8.19 -16.69 -8.74
C LYS A 143 -9.68 -17.02 -8.90
N SER A 144 -10.33 -17.46 -7.82
CA SER A 144 -11.75 -17.83 -7.84
C SER A 144 -12.68 -16.63 -8.04
N ILE A 145 -12.36 -15.48 -7.43
CA ILE A 145 -13.19 -14.29 -7.56
C ILE A 145 -12.93 -13.51 -8.86
N GLY A 146 -11.81 -13.73 -9.52
CA GLY A 146 -11.49 -13.09 -10.80
C GLY A 146 -12.48 -13.39 -11.92
N GLY A 147 -13.10 -14.58 -11.92
CA GLY A 147 -14.14 -14.93 -12.89
C GLY A 147 -15.39 -14.06 -12.76
N PRO A 148 -16.06 -14.03 -11.59
CA PRO A 148 -17.26 -13.22 -11.40
C PRO A 148 -17.01 -11.70 -11.31
N LEU A 149 -15.80 -11.26 -11.02
CA LEU A 149 -15.44 -9.85 -10.87
C LEU A 149 -14.27 -9.44 -11.80
N PRO A 150 -14.37 -9.60 -13.13
CA PRO A 150 -13.25 -9.41 -14.06
C PRO A 150 -12.80 -7.95 -14.18
N GLY A 151 -13.65 -7.00 -13.78
CA GLY A 151 -13.34 -5.56 -13.79
C GLY A 151 -12.54 -5.07 -12.59
N LEU A 152 -12.29 -5.93 -11.60
CA LEU A 152 -11.55 -5.53 -10.41
C LEU A 152 -10.06 -5.90 -10.50
N ARG A 153 -9.22 -5.03 -9.96
CA ARG A 153 -7.79 -5.21 -9.81
C ARG A 153 -7.41 -5.10 -8.33
N PHE A 154 -6.48 -5.92 -7.91
CA PHE A 154 -6.13 -6.05 -6.50
C PHE A 154 -4.67 -5.76 -6.22
N CYS A 155 -4.42 -5.19 -5.01
CA CYS A 155 -3.15 -5.17 -4.31
C CYS A 155 -3.26 -6.11 -3.10
N PRO A 156 -3.02 -7.42 -3.26
CA PRO A 156 -3.01 -8.33 -2.10
C PRO A 156 -1.90 -7.96 -1.14
N THR A 157 -2.24 -7.99 0.16
CA THR A 157 -1.35 -7.59 1.24
C THR A 157 -1.59 -8.46 2.47
N GLY A 158 -0.52 -8.84 3.17
CA GLY A 158 -0.59 -9.60 4.42
C GLY A 158 -0.22 -11.07 4.27
N GLY A 159 0.92 -11.42 4.87
CA GLY A 159 1.50 -12.76 4.84
C GLY A 159 2.31 -13.09 3.57
N ILE A 160 2.32 -12.21 2.58
CA ILE A 160 3.08 -12.41 1.34
C ILE A 160 4.58 -12.24 1.61
N THR A 161 5.36 -13.13 1.03
CA THR A 161 6.83 -13.17 1.13
C THR A 161 7.44 -13.07 -0.27
N VAL A 162 8.75 -12.84 -0.37
CA VAL A 162 9.49 -12.87 -1.65
C VAL A 162 9.22 -14.18 -2.39
N LYS A 163 9.10 -15.30 -1.66
CA LYS A 163 8.87 -16.63 -2.26
C LYS A 163 7.48 -16.78 -2.86
N THR A 164 6.44 -16.21 -2.23
CA THR A 164 5.03 -16.34 -2.68
C THR A 164 4.60 -15.20 -3.60
N ALA A 165 5.34 -14.11 -3.66
CA ALA A 165 5.05 -12.94 -4.47
C ALA A 165 4.81 -13.25 -5.97
N PRO A 166 5.62 -14.09 -6.65
CA PRO A 166 5.41 -14.40 -8.05
C PRO A 166 4.05 -15.07 -8.35
N ASP A 167 3.55 -15.90 -7.43
CA ASP A 167 2.25 -16.58 -7.61
C ASP A 167 1.08 -15.58 -7.60
N TYR A 168 1.17 -14.52 -6.80
CA TYR A 168 0.20 -13.43 -6.80
C TYR A 168 0.31 -12.57 -8.06
N LEU A 169 1.52 -12.18 -8.43
CA LEU A 169 1.77 -11.32 -9.59
C LEU A 169 1.42 -11.99 -10.92
N ALA A 170 1.40 -13.32 -10.96
CA ALA A 170 0.93 -14.08 -12.13
C ALA A 170 -0.58 -14.00 -12.38
N LEU A 171 -1.38 -13.54 -11.41
CA LEU A 171 -2.82 -13.39 -11.57
C LEU A 171 -3.15 -12.12 -12.36
N SER A 172 -3.96 -12.23 -13.41
CA SER A 172 -4.39 -11.09 -14.24
C SER A 172 -5.19 -10.03 -13.46
N THR A 173 -5.77 -10.41 -12.33
CA THR A 173 -6.51 -9.51 -11.43
C THR A 173 -5.62 -8.79 -10.42
N VAL A 174 -4.33 -9.11 -10.35
CA VAL A 174 -3.36 -8.46 -9.47
C VAL A 174 -2.56 -7.43 -10.25
N GLY A 175 -2.47 -6.22 -9.73
CA GLY A 175 -1.67 -5.16 -10.35
C GLY A 175 -0.32 -4.96 -9.67
N CYS A 176 -0.29 -5.09 -8.36
CA CYS A 176 0.91 -5.13 -7.52
C CYS A 176 0.59 -5.90 -6.24
N ILE A 177 1.58 -6.11 -5.38
CA ILE A 177 1.40 -6.69 -4.05
C ILE A 177 1.88 -5.74 -2.97
N GLY A 178 1.28 -5.81 -1.76
CA GLY A 178 1.78 -5.11 -0.59
C GLY A 178 2.79 -5.95 0.17
N GLY A 179 4.01 -5.44 0.36
CA GLY A 179 5.11 -6.16 1.00
C GLY A 179 5.74 -5.42 2.17
N SER A 180 5.87 -6.08 3.32
CA SER A 180 6.54 -5.49 4.50
C SER A 180 8.00 -5.94 4.66
N TRP A 181 8.47 -6.90 3.86
CA TRP A 181 9.82 -7.45 3.98
C TRP A 181 10.91 -6.51 3.47
N LEU A 182 10.56 -5.44 2.71
CA LEU A 182 11.53 -4.48 2.18
C LEU A 182 12.13 -3.60 3.27
N THR A 183 11.40 -3.42 4.37
CA THR A 183 11.82 -2.61 5.52
C THR A 183 11.75 -3.43 6.80
N PRO A 184 12.61 -4.48 6.96
CA PRO A 184 12.58 -5.33 8.13
C PRO A 184 12.99 -4.56 9.38
N LYS A 185 12.36 -4.88 10.51
CA LYS A 185 12.54 -4.17 11.79
C LYS A 185 13.99 -4.10 12.26
N ASP A 186 14.76 -5.17 12.04
CA ASP A 186 16.17 -5.22 12.37
C ASP A 186 17.01 -4.22 11.56
N ALA A 187 16.73 -4.07 10.27
CA ALA A 187 17.40 -3.09 9.41
C ALA A 187 17.06 -1.65 9.82
N LEU A 188 15.78 -1.36 10.10
CA LEU A 188 15.36 -0.05 10.58
C LEU A 188 16.02 0.28 11.93
N ALA A 189 15.99 -0.65 12.89
CA ALA A 189 16.60 -0.45 14.20
C ALA A 189 18.11 -0.23 14.13
N ALA A 190 18.78 -0.88 13.17
CA ALA A 190 20.22 -0.72 12.92
C ALA A 190 20.54 0.48 12.01
N LYS A 191 19.53 1.17 11.47
CA LYS A 191 19.67 2.21 10.43
C LYS A 191 20.44 1.71 9.20
N ASP A 192 20.27 0.42 8.88
CA ASP A 192 20.88 -0.23 7.73
C ASP A 192 20.04 0.01 6.46
N PHE A 193 20.11 1.24 5.97
CA PHE A 193 19.41 1.65 4.76
C PHE A 193 19.97 1.00 3.49
N GLY A 194 21.24 0.55 3.51
CA GLY A 194 21.83 -0.22 2.43
C GLY A 194 21.15 -1.59 2.25
N LYS A 195 20.78 -2.25 3.35
CA LYS A 195 19.97 -3.47 3.31
C LYS A 195 18.58 -3.21 2.73
N ILE A 196 17.94 -2.09 3.07
CA ILE A 196 16.63 -1.70 2.54
C ILE A 196 16.72 -1.46 1.02
N GLU A 197 17.76 -0.75 0.55
CA GLU A 197 18.01 -0.54 -0.87
C GLU A 197 18.19 -1.86 -1.63
N ALA A 198 18.99 -2.80 -1.09
CA ALA A 198 19.19 -4.11 -1.71
C ALA A 198 17.87 -4.91 -1.82
N LEU A 199 17.06 -4.95 -0.74
CA LEU A 199 15.75 -5.61 -0.74
C LEU A 199 14.76 -4.95 -1.72
N ALA A 200 14.82 -3.63 -1.86
CA ALA A 200 14.02 -2.89 -2.83
C ALA A 200 14.45 -3.22 -4.26
N ALA A 201 15.76 -3.30 -4.52
CA ALA A 201 16.29 -3.67 -5.83
C ALA A 201 15.86 -5.08 -6.26
N GLU A 202 15.87 -6.04 -5.34
CA GLU A 202 15.34 -7.39 -5.61
C GLU A 202 13.82 -7.36 -5.89
N ALA A 203 13.06 -6.62 -5.08
CA ALA A 203 11.61 -6.54 -5.21
C ALA A 203 11.17 -5.81 -6.50
N SER A 204 11.95 -4.87 -7.00
CA SER A 204 11.66 -4.12 -8.23
C SER A 204 11.76 -4.98 -9.49
N GLN A 205 12.37 -6.15 -9.43
CA GLN A 205 12.54 -7.09 -10.55
C GLN A 205 11.46 -8.20 -10.59
N LEU A 206 10.53 -8.21 -9.65
CA LEU A 206 9.40 -9.14 -9.64
C LEU A 206 8.36 -8.73 -10.69
#